data_66c374d2cc4e8ded2dd668ccf72c84c4
#
_entry.id   66c374d2cc4e8ded2dd668ccf72c84c4
#
_cell.length_a   1.000
_cell.length_b   1.000
_cell.length_c   1.000
_cell.angle_alpha   90.00
_cell.angle_beta   90.00
_cell.angle_gamma   90.00
#
_symmetry.space_group_name_H-M   'P 1'
#
loop_
_entity.id
_entity.type
_entity.pdbx_description
1 polymer ?
#
loop_
_entity_poly.entity_id
_entity_poly.type
_entity_poly.pdbx_seq_one_letter_code
_entity_poly.pdbx_strand_id
1 'polypeptide(L)'
;MNHTIYLGGGCFWGVESYFQRIPGIVDTEVGYSNGAHPNPSYEEVCRGSGHVETVKVTYDTSVISLSRVLQYFLRIIDPFSINKQGNDVGIQYRSGVYYEHSEDRAIIESTLERASSHYQKPFAIEVLPLQSFYPAEEYHQDYLDKNPNGYCHINVSKAYEPLIDEKEYQRKADDVLQKELSELEYAVTQHSATERPFSHAYTDEFRPGIYVDITSGEPLFISAQKFDSGCGWPSFAQPINSDVIRYYEDDSLGHRRLEVRSRI
;
A
#
# COMPACT_ATOMS: atom_id res chain seq x y z
N MET A 1 16.93 1.99 -17.77
CA MET A 1 17.22 3.45 -17.81
C MET A 1 16.73 4.02 -16.49
N ASN A 2 17.57 4.78 -15.77
CA ASN A 2 17.16 5.30 -14.47
C ASN A 2 16.26 6.52 -14.60
N HIS A 3 15.26 6.59 -13.73
CA HIS A 3 14.32 7.70 -13.60
C HIS A 3 14.15 8.05 -12.12
N THR A 4 13.73 9.27 -11.80
CA THR A 4 13.68 9.77 -10.43
C THR A 4 12.31 10.36 -10.10
N ILE A 5 11.82 10.08 -8.89
CA ILE A 5 10.61 10.68 -8.33
C ILE A 5 10.86 11.03 -6.85
N TYR A 6 10.15 12.02 -6.32
CA TYR A 6 10.31 12.52 -4.97
C TYR A 6 9.03 12.30 -4.16
N LEU A 7 9.13 11.60 -3.03
CA LEU A 7 7.99 11.10 -2.28
C LEU A 7 8.03 11.62 -0.83
N GLY A 8 7.06 12.45 -0.48
CA GLY A 8 6.78 12.86 0.90
C GLY A 8 5.72 11.94 1.50
N GLY A 9 6.03 11.22 2.58
CA GLY A 9 5.13 10.23 3.16
C GLY A 9 5.28 10.09 4.68
N GLY A 10 5.36 11.21 5.40
CA GLY A 10 5.68 11.23 6.83
C GLY A 10 7.20 11.21 7.05
N CYS A 11 7.64 10.63 8.17
CA CYS A 11 9.06 10.51 8.48
C CYS A 11 9.81 9.76 7.36
N PHE A 12 10.78 10.42 6.76
CA PHE A 12 11.53 9.92 5.60
C PHE A 12 12.40 8.69 5.90
N TRP A 13 12.79 8.41 7.15
CA TRP A 13 13.56 7.21 7.50
C TRP A 13 12.84 5.91 7.16
N GLY A 14 11.54 5.85 7.47
CA GLY A 14 10.72 4.69 7.17
C GLY A 14 10.43 4.55 5.69
N VAL A 15 10.18 5.66 4.99
CA VAL A 15 9.93 5.68 3.55
C VAL A 15 11.20 5.24 2.79
N GLU A 16 12.38 5.78 3.14
CA GLU A 16 13.67 5.38 2.57
C GLU A 16 13.91 3.88 2.73
N SER A 17 13.91 3.41 3.98
CA SER A 17 14.16 2.00 4.31
C SER A 17 13.18 1.04 3.61
N TYR A 18 11.93 1.45 3.41
CA TYR A 18 10.94 0.68 2.66
C TYR A 18 11.31 0.60 1.17
N PHE A 19 11.60 1.73 0.53
CA PHE A 19 11.92 1.76 -0.90
C PHE A 19 13.22 1.04 -1.25
N GLN A 20 14.24 1.10 -0.41
CA GLN A 20 15.50 0.36 -0.58
C GLN A 20 15.32 -1.16 -0.74
N ARG A 21 14.20 -1.71 -0.26
CA ARG A 21 13.89 -3.15 -0.32
C ARG A 21 13.09 -3.56 -1.56
N ILE A 22 12.66 -2.60 -2.38
CA ILE A 22 11.81 -2.88 -3.55
C ILE A 22 12.67 -3.18 -4.76
N PRO A 23 12.47 -4.32 -5.44
CA PRO A 23 13.19 -4.64 -6.68
C PRO A 23 12.96 -3.57 -7.75
N GLY A 24 14.06 -3.11 -8.35
CA GLY A 24 14.05 -2.04 -9.35
C GLY A 24 14.32 -0.65 -8.81
N ILE A 25 14.34 -0.45 -7.48
CA ILE A 25 14.88 0.77 -6.88
C ILE A 25 16.41 0.67 -6.90
N VAL A 26 17.06 1.70 -7.44
CA VAL A 26 18.51 1.74 -7.67
C VAL A 26 19.19 2.54 -6.57
N ASP A 27 18.53 3.62 -6.12
CA ASP A 27 19.11 4.54 -5.13
C ASP A 27 18.00 5.31 -4.42
N THR A 28 18.29 5.72 -3.16
CA THR A 28 17.44 6.60 -2.35
C THR A 28 18.27 7.65 -1.66
N GLU A 29 17.72 8.84 -1.50
CA GLU A 29 18.35 9.95 -0.78
C GLU A 29 17.26 10.71 -0.01
N VAL A 30 17.40 10.87 1.31
CA VAL A 30 16.47 11.66 2.11
C VAL A 30 16.82 13.13 2.09
N GLY A 31 15.82 13.99 2.09
CA GLY A 31 16.01 15.44 2.02
C GLY A 31 14.74 16.23 2.28
N TYR A 32 14.82 17.51 1.96
CA TYR A 32 13.78 18.51 2.21
C TYR A 32 13.35 19.16 0.89
N SER A 33 12.08 19.04 0.52
CA SER A 33 11.59 19.58 -0.76
C SER A 33 10.60 20.72 -0.58
N ASN A 34 10.50 21.54 -1.62
CA ASN A 34 9.43 22.53 -1.86
C ASN A 34 9.14 23.46 -0.67
N GLY A 35 10.17 23.91 0.05
CA GLY A 35 10.03 24.83 1.16
C GLY A 35 10.32 26.29 0.82
N ALA A 36 10.31 27.15 1.84
CA ALA A 36 10.31 28.59 1.67
C ALA A 36 11.69 29.19 1.35
N HIS A 37 12.79 28.50 1.64
CA HIS A 37 14.16 29.01 1.49
C HIS A 37 15.17 27.91 1.17
N PRO A 38 16.34 28.25 0.60
CA PRO A 38 17.38 27.27 0.30
C PRO A 38 18.11 26.73 1.56
N ASN A 39 18.60 25.49 1.43
CA ASN A 39 19.46 24.81 2.42
C ASN A 39 18.93 24.87 3.86
N PRO A 40 17.71 24.36 4.12
CA PRO A 40 17.19 24.34 5.48
C PRO A 40 17.96 23.36 6.35
N SER A 41 18.11 23.66 7.62
CA SER A 41 18.50 22.69 8.64
C SER A 41 17.29 21.85 9.08
N TYR A 42 17.52 20.66 9.62
CA TYR A 42 16.46 19.84 10.21
C TYR A 42 15.62 20.59 11.24
N GLU A 43 16.27 21.39 12.11
CA GLU A 43 15.55 22.18 13.10
C GLU A 43 14.58 23.20 12.47
N GLU A 44 14.97 23.87 11.38
CA GLU A 44 14.11 24.80 10.66
C GLU A 44 12.91 24.08 10.03
N VAL A 45 13.13 22.88 9.48
CA VAL A 45 12.05 22.04 8.95
C VAL A 45 11.06 21.67 10.05
N CYS A 46 11.55 21.22 11.20
CA CYS A 46 10.70 20.89 12.36
C CYS A 46 9.96 22.12 12.93
N ARG A 47 10.50 23.33 12.77
CA ARG A 47 9.84 24.58 13.18
C ARG A 47 8.85 25.12 12.16
N GLY A 48 8.65 24.41 11.02
CA GLY A 48 7.64 24.78 10.04
C GLY A 48 8.14 25.69 8.93
N SER A 49 9.35 25.48 8.40
CA SER A 49 9.91 26.21 7.25
C SER A 49 9.17 25.95 5.92
N GLY A 50 8.11 25.15 5.95
CA GLY A 50 7.31 24.80 4.77
C GLY A 50 7.88 23.67 3.94
N HIS A 51 9.09 23.19 4.24
CA HIS A 51 9.67 22.03 3.57
C HIS A 51 8.94 20.73 3.94
N VAL A 52 9.04 19.75 3.03
CA VAL A 52 8.54 18.38 3.24
C VAL A 52 9.72 17.45 3.46
N GLU A 53 9.64 16.58 4.45
CA GLU A 53 10.51 15.42 4.53
C GLU A 53 10.22 14.52 3.33
N THR A 54 11.21 14.31 2.48
CA THR A 54 11.06 13.72 1.15
C THR A 54 12.14 12.70 0.89
N VAL A 55 11.80 11.59 0.28
CA VAL A 55 12.74 10.63 -0.27
C VAL A 55 12.80 10.81 -1.77
N LYS A 56 13.99 11.10 -2.29
CA LYS A 56 14.31 10.99 -3.71
C LYS A 56 14.51 9.52 -4.02
N VAL A 57 13.71 8.98 -4.90
CA VAL A 57 13.71 7.58 -5.30
C VAL A 57 14.16 7.47 -6.75
N THR A 58 15.32 6.85 -6.98
CA THR A 58 15.82 6.54 -8.32
C THR A 58 15.55 5.08 -8.63
N TYR A 59 14.91 4.80 -9.77
CA TYR A 59 14.49 3.45 -10.15
C TYR A 59 14.81 3.14 -11.60
N ASP A 60 15.01 1.84 -11.92
CA ASP A 60 15.22 1.36 -13.29
C ASP A 60 13.87 1.10 -13.97
N THR A 61 13.57 1.90 -14.99
CA THR A 61 12.31 1.82 -15.75
C THR A 61 12.13 0.50 -16.52
N SER A 62 13.20 -0.27 -16.70
CA SER A 62 13.12 -1.62 -17.30
C SER A 62 12.65 -2.68 -16.31
N VAL A 63 12.70 -2.40 -15.00
CA VAL A 63 12.32 -3.33 -13.91
C VAL A 63 11.01 -2.91 -13.26
N ILE A 64 10.83 -1.62 -12.99
CA ILE A 64 9.65 -1.10 -12.30
C ILE A 64 9.17 0.19 -12.96
N SER A 65 7.85 0.32 -13.19
CA SER A 65 7.25 1.54 -13.74
C SER A 65 6.93 2.55 -12.64
N LEU A 66 6.79 3.86 -13.01
CA LEU A 66 6.37 4.91 -12.08
C LEU A 66 5.04 4.56 -11.38
N SER A 67 4.07 4.03 -12.13
CA SER A 67 2.78 3.61 -11.56
C SER A 67 2.95 2.56 -10.46
N ARG A 68 3.88 1.60 -10.62
CA ARG A 68 4.17 0.61 -9.57
C ARG A 68 4.93 1.22 -8.37
N VAL A 69 5.85 2.14 -8.60
CA VAL A 69 6.50 2.91 -7.51
C VAL A 69 5.43 3.62 -6.66
N LEU A 70 4.45 4.25 -7.31
CA LEU A 70 3.35 4.92 -6.62
C LEU A 70 2.40 3.96 -5.89
N GLN A 71 2.15 2.77 -6.43
CA GLN A 71 1.38 1.74 -5.73
C GLN A 71 2.09 1.26 -4.45
N TYR A 72 3.40 1.08 -4.49
CA TYR A 72 4.20 0.81 -3.28
C TYR A 72 4.13 1.97 -2.29
N PHE A 73 4.19 3.21 -2.76
CA PHE A 73 4.08 4.38 -1.92
C PHE A 73 2.73 4.45 -1.18
N LEU A 74 1.62 4.22 -1.89
CA LEU A 74 0.28 4.22 -1.30
C LEU A 74 0.07 3.15 -0.21
N ARG A 75 0.85 2.07 -0.20
CA ARG A 75 0.79 1.04 0.85
C ARG A 75 1.26 1.48 2.22
N ILE A 76 2.09 2.50 2.27
CA ILE A 76 2.79 2.90 3.49
C ILE A 76 2.32 4.23 4.06
N ILE A 77 1.41 4.91 3.39
CA ILE A 77 0.83 6.18 3.84
C ILE A 77 -0.67 6.05 4.11
N ASP A 78 -1.19 6.93 4.96
CA ASP A 78 -2.62 7.25 4.98
C ASP A 78 -2.88 8.36 3.95
N PRO A 79 -3.51 8.05 2.80
CA PRO A 79 -3.70 9.01 1.73
C PRO A 79 -4.72 10.11 2.05
N PHE A 80 -5.46 10.00 3.15
CA PHE A 80 -6.46 10.98 3.60
C PHE A 80 -5.95 11.91 4.69
N SER A 81 -4.76 11.63 5.21
CA SER A 81 -4.19 12.38 6.33
C SER A 81 -3.56 13.69 5.85
N ILE A 82 -3.88 14.79 6.53
CA ILE A 82 -3.36 16.12 6.22
C ILE A 82 -2.28 16.47 7.24
N ASN A 83 -1.08 16.81 6.76
CA ASN A 83 0.07 17.20 7.60
C ASN A 83 0.38 16.19 8.71
N LYS A 84 0.18 14.90 8.44
CA LYS A 84 0.36 13.86 9.44
C LYS A 84 0.54 12.50 8.75
N GLN A 85 1.42 11.64 9.32
CA GLN A 85 1.45 10.21 9.02
C GLN A 85 1.76 9.43 10.32
N GLY A 86 0.90 8.47 10.65
CA GLY A 86 1.01 7.75 11.92
C GLY A 86 0.96 8.71 13.12
N ASN A 87 2.01 8.72 13.94
CA ASN A 87 2.16 9.60 15.10
C ASN A 87 2.90 10.92 14.77
N ASP A 88 3.46 11.05 13.58
CA ASP A 88 4.22 12.22 13.15
C ASP A 88 3.26 13.31 12.66
N VAL A 89 3.22 14.44 13.35
CA VAL A 89 2.31 15.55 13.10
C VAL A 89 3.11 16.82 12.79
N GLY A 90 2.84 17.43 11.65
CA GLY A 90 3.48 18.67 11.20
C GLY A 90 3.44 18.79 9.69
N ILE A 91 3.58 20.02 9.18
CA ILE A 91 3.53 20.31 7.76
C ILE A 91 4.63 19.57 6.97
N GLN A 92 5.75 19.26 7.62
CA GLN A 92 6.85 18.50 7.03
C GLN A 92 6.49 17.03 6.75
N TYR A 93 5.46 16.49 7.39
CA TYR A 93 5.00 15.10 7.24
C TYR A 93 3.79 14.96 6.30
N ARG A 94 3.47 16.02 5.52
CA ARG A 94 2.40 15.94 4.54
C ARG A 94 2.76 14.98 3.40
N SER A 95 1.75 14.32 2.85
CA SER A 95 1.93 13.42 1.73
C SER A 95 2.03 14.19 0.41
N GLY A 96 3.01 13.82 -0.41
CA GLY A 96 3.20 14.44 -1.71
C GLY A 96 4.02 13.60 -2.68
N VAL A 97 3.75 13.80 -3.96
CA VAL A 97 4.53 13.29 -5.09
C VAL A 97 5.04 14.48 -5.88
N TYR A 98 6.35 14.65 -5.93
CA TYR A 98 6.98 15.77 -6.62
C TYR A 98 7.79 15.25 -7.80
N TYR A 99 7.61 15.86 -8.97
CA TYR A 99 8.18 15.41 -10.25
C TYR A 99 9.05 16.48 -10.91
N GLU A 100 10.09 16.06 -11.61
CA GLU A 100 10.97 16.93 -12.43
C GLU A 100 10.47 16.99 -13.89
N HIS A 101 9.93 15.90 -14.40
CA HIS A 101 9.49 15.79 -15.78
C HIS A 101 7.97 15.94 -15.90
N SER A 102 7.52 16.87 -16.74
CA SER A 102 6.08 17.17 -16.89
C SER A 102 5.24 16.00 -17.37
N GLU A 103 5.83 15.05 -18.09
CA GLU A 103 5.18 13.82 -18.55
C GLU A 103 4.79 12.86 -17.41
N ASP A 104 5.48 12.92 -16.28
CA ASP A 104 5.17 12.10 -15.11
C ASP A 104 3.83 12.48 -14.48
N ARG A 105 3.43 13.74 -14.59
CA ARG A 105 2.20 14.25 -14.00
C ARG A 105 0.97 13.43 -14.40
N ALA A 106 0.84 13.11 -15.67
CA ALA A 106 -0.31 12.34 -16.16
C ALA A 106 -0.33 10.92 -15.58
N ILE A 107 0.84 10.29 -15.43
CA ILE A 107 0.97 8.96 -14.83
C ILE A 107 0.63 9.02 -13.34
N ILE A 108 1.12 10.03 -12.63
CA ILE A 108 0.85 10.23 -11.20
C ILE A 108 -0.65 10.42 -10.98
N GLU A 109 -1.27 11.40 -11.64
CA GLU A 109 -2.69 11.73 -11.51
C GLU A 109 -3.57 10.51 -11.82
N SER A 110 -3.33 9.82 -12.95
CA SER A 110 -4.11 8.64 -13.33
C SER A 110 -3.95 7.46 -12.36
N THR A 111 -2.76 7.31 -11.75
CA THR A 111 -2.52 6.25 -10.75
C THR A 111 -3.25 6.55 -9.44
N LEU A 112 -3.18 7.79 -8.96
CA LEU A 112 -3.87 8.22 -7.74
C LEU A 112 -5.39 8.23 -7.93
N GLU A 113 -5.90 8.70 -9.08
CA GLU A 113 -7.33 8.68 -9.40
C GLU A 113 -7.90 7.26 -9.37
N ARG A 114 -7.21 6.32 -10.01
CA ARG A 114 -7.60 4.91 -9.99
C ARG A 114 -7.61 4.34 -8.57
N ALA A 115 -6.55 4.60 -7.79
CA ALA A 115 -6.48 4.12 -6.41
C ALA A 115 -7.57 4.76 -5.52
N SER A 116 -7.95 6.03 -5.79
CA SER A 116 -8.99 6.72 -5.02
C SER A 116 -10.41 6.37 -5.46
N SER A 117 -10.62 5.76 -6.63
CA SER A 117 -11.96 5.47 -7.19
C SER A 117 -12.83 4.58 -6.31
N HIS A 118 -12.21 3.78 -5.44
CA HIS A 118 -12.91 2.90 -4.49
C HIS A 118 -13.32 3.62 -3.18
N TYR A 119 -12.95 4.89 -3.02
CA TYR A 119 -13.23 5.66 -1.81
C TYR A 119 -14.18 6.82 -2.12
N GLN A 120 -15.02 7.17 -1.16
CA GLN A 120 -15.95 8.32 -1.28
C GLN A 120 -15.28 9.66 -0.95
N LYS A 121 -13.99 9.66 -0.65
CA LYS A 121 -13.21 10.83 -0.25
C LYS A 121 -11.96 10.95 -1.11
N PRO A 122 -11.62 12.16 -1.62
CA PRO A 122 -10.39 12.37 -2.37
C PRO A 122 -9.15 12.18 -1.49
N PHE A 123 -8.05 11.77 -2.09
CA PHE A 123 -6.75 11.71 -1.43
C PHE A 123 -6.23 13.12 -1.10
N ALA A 124 -5.57 13.25 0.04
CA ALA A 124 -4.89 14.47 0.50
C ALA A 124 -3.39 14.42 0.15
N ILE A 125 -3.07 14.03 -1.08
CA ILE A 125 -1.70 13.91 -1.57
C ILE A 125 -1.42 15.08 -2.52
N GLU A 126 -0.35 15.84 -2.27
CA GLU A 126 0.10 16.88 -3.19
C GLU A 126 0.70 16.26 -4.46
N VAL A 127 0.37 16.80 -5.63
CA VAL A 127 0.99 16.45 -6.92
C VAL A 127 1.52 17.74 -7.53
N LEU A 128 2.80 18.01 -7.37
CA LEU A 128 3.40 19.29 -7.75
C LEU A 128 4.74 19.07 -8.48
N PRO A 129 5.15 20.02 -9.35
CA PRO A 129 6.52 20.06 -9.82
C PRO A 129 7.49 20.19 -8.66
N LEU A 130 8.64 19.53 -8.75
CA LEU A 130 9.73 19.74 -7.84
C LEU A 130 10.30 21.15 -8.07
N GLN A 131 10.24 21.99 -7.05
CA GLN A 131 10.83 23.34 -7.08
C GLN A 131 12.24 23.35 -6.50
N SER A 132 12.46 22.55 -5.47
CA SER A 132 13.76 22.40 -4.81
C SER A 132 13.82 21.08 -4.05
N PHE A 133 15.03 20.54 -3.96
CA PHE A 133 15.37 19.43 -3.08
C PHE A 133 16.74 19.68 -2.48
N TYR A 134 16.83 19.60 -1.18
CA TYR A 134 18.07 19.75 -0.42
C TYR A 134 18.32 18.46 0.34
N PRO A 135 19.42 17.73 0.08
CA PRO A 135 19.78 16.55 0.85
C PRO A 135 19.78 16.85 2.36
N ALA A 136 19.20 15.96 3.13
CA ALA A 136 19.26 16.04 4.57
C ALA A 136 20.67 15.66 5.05
N GLU A 137 20.97 16.02 6.29
CA GLU A 137 22.24 15.78 6.93
C GLU A 137 22.61 14.29 6.91
N GLU A 138 23.90 13.98 6.82
CA GLU A 138 24.42 12.60 6.66
C GLU A 138 23.91 11.61 7.70
N TYR A 139 23.62 12.06 8.91
CA TYR A 139 23.09 11.19 9.97
C TYR A 139 21.63 10.75 9.74
N HIS A 140 20.93 11.37 8.78
CA HIS A 140 19.59 10.96 8.36
C HIS A 140 19.60 9.92 7.23
N GLN A 141 20.65 9.89 6.41
CA GLN A 141 20.77 8.95 5.30
C GLN A 141 20.92 7.52 5.85
N ASP A 142 20.19 6.56 5.29
CA ASP A 142 20.18 5.14 5.70
C ASP A 142 19.96 4.94 7.21
N TYR A 143 19.14 5.81 7.81
CA TYR A 143 19.02 5.87 9.27
C TYR A 143 18.61 4.54 9.90
N LEU A 144 17.64 3.82 9.35
CA LEU A 144 17.17 2.56 9.92
C LEU A 144 18.14 1.39 9.67
N ASP A 145 18.97 1.45 8.64
CA ASP A 145 20.04 0.47 8.43
C ASP A 145 21.19 0.68 9.42
N LYS A 146 21.52 1.95 9.72
CA LYS A 146 22.47 2.34 10.76
C LYS A 146 21.93 2.12 12.17
N ASN A 147 20.60 2.20 12.35
CA ASN A 147 19.89 2.10 13.63
C ASN A 147 18.70 1.14 13.56
N PRO A 148 18.88 -0.19 13.57
CA PRO A 148 17.80 -1.18 13.34
C PRO A 148 16.65 -1.11 14.36
N ASN A 149 16.87 -0.53 15.55
CA ASN A 149 15.84 -0.32 16.57
C ASN A 149 15.34 1.13 16.60
N GLY A 150 15.67 1.92 15.59
CA GLY A 150 15.24 3.30 15.45
C GLY A 150 13.71 3.43 15.30
N TYR A 151 13.21 4.64 15.53
CA TYR A 151 11.79 4.92 15.34
C TYR A 151 11.37 4.73 13.87
N CYS A 152 10.30 3.98 13.66
CA CYS A 152 9.66 3.81 12.36
C CYS A 152 8.16 3.59 12.55
N HIS A 153 7.32 4.39 11.87
CA HIS A 153 5.86 4.19 11.84
C HIS A 153 5.42 3.27 10.69
N ILE A 154 6.34 2.95 9.76
CA ILE A 154 6.07 2.14 8.57
C ILE A 154 6.46 0.68 8.83
N ASN A 155 5.60 -0.24 8.44
CA ASN A 155 5.97 -1.64 8.36
C ASN A 155 6.77 -1.88 7.08
N VAL A 156 8.10 -1.81 7.17
CA VAL A 156 9.02 -1.98 6.02
C VAL A 156 8.94 -3.37 5.38
N SER A 157 8.44 -4.40 6.10
CA SER A 157 8.28 -5.74 5.53
C SER A 157 7.24 -5.81 4.41
N LYS A 158 6.34 -4.84 4.31
CA LYS A 158 5.40 -4.69 3.19
C LYS A 158 6.09 -4.50 1.82
N ALA A 159 7.37 -4.11 1.81
CA ALA A 159 8.16 -4.05 0.57
C ALA A 159 8.30 -5.42 -0.13
N TYR A 160 8.24 -6.51 0.64
CA TYR A 160 8.34 -7.87 0.11
C TYR A 160 6.98 -8.46 -0.33
N GLU A 161 5.88 -7.78 -0.05
CA GLU A 161 4.56 -8.20 -0.52
C GLU A 161 4.45 -7.91 -2.04
N PRO A 162 4.06 -8.88 -2.88
CA PRO A 162 3.93 -8.65 -4.32
C PRO A 162 2.85 -7.59 -4.62
N LEU A 163 3.05 -6.80 -5.67
CA LEU A 163 1.98 -6.00 -6.26
C LEU A 163 1.14 -6.92 -7.17
N ILE A 164 -0.13 -7.07 -6.82
CA ILE A 164 -1.10 -7.81 -7.63
C ILE A 164 -1.91 -6.76 -8.40
N ASP A 165 -1.80 -6.78 -9.75
CA ASP A 165 -2.48 -5.79 -10.60
C ASP A 165 -3.97 -6.15 -10.70
N GLU A 166 -4.85 -5.26 -10.24
CA GLU A 166 -6.30 -5.42 -10.35
C GLU A 166 -6.77 -5.67 -11.79
N LYS A 167 -6.06 -5.17 -12.79
CA LYS A 167 -6.43 -5.33 -14.19
C LYS A 167 -6.31 -6.77 -14.70
N GLU A 168 -5.50 -7.59 -14.03
CA GLU A 168 -5.35 -9.00 -14.38
C GLU A 168 -6.53 -9.83 -13.88
N TYR A 169 -7.30 -9.30 -12.92
CA TYR A 169 -8.39 -10.01 -12.26
C TYR A 169 -9.67 -9.19 -12.33
N GLN A 170 -10.71 -9.78 -12.86
CA GLN A 170 -12.04 -9.15 -12.95
C GLN A 170 -13.09 -10.16 -12.51
N ARG A 171 -14.06 -9.68 -11.72
CA ARG A 171 -15.22 -10.48 -11.38
C ARG A 171 -15.95 -10.90 -12.66
N LYS A 172 -16.22 -12.17 -12.78
CA LYS A 172 -17.03 -12.71 -13.91
C LYS A 172 -18.45 -12.12 -13.87
N ALA A 173 -19.10 -12.05 -15.03
CA ALA A 173 -20.49 -11.60 -15.13
C ALA A 173 -21.43 -12.54 -14.36
N ASP A 174 -22.54 -12.02 -13.85
CA ASP A 174 -23.50 -12.76 -13.02
C ASP A 174 -24.03 -14.03 -13.67
N ASP A 175 -24.33 -13.97 -14.95
CA ASP A 175 -24.83 -15.13 -15.72
C ASP A 175 -23.79 -16.24 -15.86
N VAL A 176 -22.51 -15.91 -15.81
CA VAL A 176 -21.39 -16.85 -15.78
C VAL A 176 -21.26 -17.45 -14.39
N LEU A 177 -21.24 -16.60 -13.34
CA LEU A 177 -21.14 -17.06 -11.95
C LEU A 177 -22.30 -18.00 -11.58
N GLN A 178 -23.54 -17.71 -11.99
CA GLN A 178 -24.70 -18.57 -11.75
C GLN A 178 -24.57 -19.95 -12.40
N LYS A 179 -23.82 -20.08 -13.48
CA LYS A 179 -23.60 -21.36 -14.18
C LYS A 179 -22.41 -22.14 -13.63
N GLU A 180 -21.38 -21.45 -13.17
CA GLU A 180 -20.11 -22.05 -12.73
C GLU A 180 -20.11 -22.40 -11.25
N LEU A 181 -20.80 -21.61 -10.40
CA LEU A 181 -20.84 -21.79 -8.96
C LEU A 181 -22.01 -22.67 -8.53
N SER A 182 -21.85 -23.43 -7.47
CA SER A 182 -22.96 -24.06 -6.77
C SER A 182 -23.85 -23.00 -6.12
N GLU A 183 -25.09 -23.38 -5.76
CA GLU A 183 -26.02 -22.48 -5.07
C GLU A 183 -25.41 -21.87 -3.79
N LEU A 184 -24.66 -22.67 -3.03
CA LEU A 184 -24.02 -22.21 -1.80
C LEU A 184 -22.88 -21.23 -2.09
N GLU A 185 -21.98 -21.55 -3.02
CA GLU A 185 -20.88 -20.66 -3.42
C GLU A 185 -21.41 -19.33 -3.95
N TYR A 186 -22.46 -19.35 -4.77
CA TYR A 186 -23.10 -18.15 -5.26
C TYR A 186 -23.74 -17.34 -4.12
N ALA A 187 -24.45 -17.99 -3.20
CA ALA A 187 -25.05 -17.33 -2.06
C ALA A 187 -24.01 -16.71 -1.12
N VAL A 188 -22.89 -17.42 -0.86
CA VAL A 188 -21.79 -16.91 -0.03
C VAL A 188 -21.13 -15.69 -0.69
N THR A 189 -20.77 -15.78 -1.96
CA THR A 189 -20.01 -14.73 -2.66
C THR A 189 -20.86 -13.53 -3.08
N GLN A 190 -22.17 -13.71 -3.37
CA GLN A 190 -23.03 -12.66 -3.91
C GLN A 190 -24.10 -12.15 -2.93
N HIS A 191 -24.47 -12.96 -1.92
CA HIS A 191 -25.56 -12.63 -1.00
C HIS A 191 -25.15 -12.69 0.47
N SER A 192 -23.84 -12.65 0.78
CA SER A 192 -23.30 -12.63 2.15
C SER A 192 -23.82 -13.81 3.02
N ALA A 193 -24.11 -14.96 2.41
CA ALA A 193 -24.41 -16.17 3.14
C ALA A 193 -23.14 -16.73 3.81
N THR A 194 -23.31 -17.65 4.74
CA THR A 194 -22.19 -18.34 5.42
C THR A 194 -22.39 -19.84 5.29
N GLU A 195 -21.33 -20.54 4.89
CA GLU A 195 -21.29 -22.00 4.90
C GLU A 195 -21.25 -22.57 6.34
N ARG A 196 -21.64 -23.80 6.52
CA ARG A 196 -21.57 -24.46 7.84
C ARG A 196 -20.12 -24.70 8.24
N PRO A 197 -19.79 -24.56 9.54
CA PRO A 197 -18.43 -24.90 10.02
C PRO A 197 -18.11 -26.37 9.74
N PHE A 198 -16.87 -26.67 9.43
CA PHE A 198 -16.35 -28.02 9.10
C PHE A 198 -16.99 -28.68 7.86
N SER A 199 -17.66 -27.93 6.99
CA SER A 199 -18.34 -28.47 5.81
C SER A 199 -17.52 -28.37 4.52
N HIS A 200 -16.50 -27.52 4.48
CA HIS A 200 -15.73 -27.26 3.27
C HIS A 200 -14.38 -28.03 3.26
N ALA A 201 -14.02 -28.57 2.10
CA ALA A 201 -12.77 -29.33 1.91
C ALA A 201 -11.50 -28.51 2.26
N TYR A 202 -11.55 -27.18 2.13
CA TYR A 202 -10.41 -26.32 2.47
C TYR A 202 -10.17 -26.14 3.98
N THR A 203 -11.08 -26.56 4.84
CA THR A 203 -10.85 -26.55 6.30
C THR A 203 -9.58 -27.34 6.65
N ASP A 204 -9.47 -28.55 6.11
CA ASP A 204 -8.36 -29.49 6.41
C ASP A 204 -7.31 -29.54 5.28
N GLU A 205 -7.36 -28.65 4.29
CA GLU A 205 -6.39 -28.60 3.19
C GLU A 205 -5.15 -27.79 3.57
N PHE A 206 -4.00 -28.45 3.73
CA PHE A 206 -2.71 -27.83 4.10
C PHE A 206 -1.59 -28.07 3.06
N ARG A 207 -1.88 -28.65 1.91
CA ARG A 207 -0.87 -28.79 0.85
C ARG A 207 -0.40 -27.41 0.36
N PRO A 208 0.88 -27.30 -0.08
CA PRO A 208 1.37 -26.05 -0.66
C PRO A 208 0.50 -25.57 -1.82
N GLY A 209 0.06 -24.31 -1.75
CA GLY A 209 -0.81 -23.75 -2.76
C GLY A 209 -1.20 -22.29 -2.49
N ILE A 210 -1.94 -21.73 -3.45
CA ILE A 210 -2.50 -20.38 -3.40
C ILE A 210 -4.02 -20.50 -3.36
N TYR A 211 -4.65 -19.79 -2.42
CA TYR A 211 -6.09 -19.65 -2.35
C TYR A 211 -6.51 -18.41 -3.14
N VAL A 212 -7.41 -18.59 -4.07
CA VAL A 212 -7.87 -17.54 -4.99
C VAL A 212 -9.34 -17.21 -4.77
N ASP A 213 -9.74 -16.01 -5.11
CA ASP A 213 -11.14 -15.63 -5.21
C ASP A 213 -11.83 -16.46 -6.31
N ILE A 214 -12.90 -17.15 -5.97
CA ILE A 214 -13.60 -18.03 -6.91
C ILE A 214 -14.32 -17.25 -8.03
N THR A 215 -14.61 -15.97 -7.81
CA THR A 215 -15.33 -15.12 -8.77
C THR A 215 -14.42 -14.45 -9.78
N SER A 216 -13.15 -14.18 -9.42
CA SER A 216 -12.19 -13.43 -10.23
C SER A 216 -10.89 -14.20 -10.53
N GLY A 217 -10.56 -15.21 -9.72
CA GLY A 217 -9.27 -15.89 -9.76
C GLY A 217 -8.13 -15.14 -9.08
N GLU A 218 -8.40 -13.98 -8.43
CA GLU A 218 -7.39 -13.18 -7.76
C GLU A 218 -6.76 -13.94 -6.58
N PRO A 219 -5.40 -13.99 -6.48
CA PRO A 219 -4.73 -14.59 -5.33
C PRO A 219 -5.04 -13.83 -4.03
N LEU A 220 -5.55 -14.53 -3.01
CA LEU A 220 -5.92 -13.92 -1.72
C LEU A 220 -5.00 -14.36 -0.59
N PHE A 221 -4.68 -15.67 -0.50
CA PHE A 221 -3.88 -16.24 0.59
C PHE A 221 -2.92 -17.31 0.07
N ILE A 222 -1.88 -17.60 0.84
CA ILE A 222 -0.98 -18.74 0.60
C ILE A 222 -1.06 -19.76 1.75
N SER A 223 -0.87 -21.02 1.43
CA SER A 223 -0.92 -22.12 2.41
C SER A 223 0.07 -21.97 3.55
N ALA A 224 1.23 -21.32 3.31
CA ALA A 224 2.24 -21.05 4.34
C ALA A 224 1.73 -20.13 5.47
N GLN A 225 0.67 -19.38 5.24
CA GLN A 225 0.03 -18.50 6.23
C GLN A 225 -1.22 -19.12 6.86
N LYS A 226 -1.60 -20.33 6.43
CA LYS A 226 -2.75 -21.05 6.97
C LYS A 226 -2.41 -21.71 8.31
N PHE A 227 -3.36 -21.67 9.23
CA PHE A 227 -3.24 -22.36 10.52
C PHE A 227 -4.60 -22.96 10.92
N ASP A 228 -4.56 -23.96 11.78
CA ASP A 228 -5.76 -24.52 12.38
C ASP A 228 -6.20 -23.67 13.59
N SER A 229 -7.32 -23.00 13.45
CA SER A 229 -7.94 -22.20 14.52
C SER A 229 -9.00 -22.97 15.31
N GLY A 230 -9.40 -24.16 14.85
CA GLY A 230 -10.49 -24.94 15.43
C GLY A 230 -11.90 -24.33 15.19
N CYS A 231 -12.03 -23.24 14.41
CA CYS A 231 -13.33 -22.57 14.20
C CYS A 231 -14.22 -23.24 13.14
N GLY A 232 -13.65 -24.18 12.36
CA GLY A 232 -14.36 -24.91 11.31
C GLY A 232 -14.36 -24.24 9.92
N TRP A 233 -13.56 -23.18 9.76
CA TRP A 233 -13.30 -22.51 8.48
C TRP A 233 -11.80 -22.35 8.25
N PRO A 234 -11.34 -22.25 6.98
CA PRO A 234 -9.96 -21.95 6.67
C PRO A 234 -9.51 -20.65 7.34
N SER A 235 -8.42 -20.69 8.09
CA SER A 235 -7.89 -19.55 8.84
C SER A 235 -6.48 -19.21 8.39
N PHE A 236 -6.20 -17.91 8.19
CA PHE A 236 -4.92 -17.41 7.69
C PHE A 236 -4.42 -16.28 8.59
N ALA A 237 -3.11 -16.24 8.84
CA ALA A 237 -2.49 -15.21 9.65
C ALA A 237 -2.49 -13.83 8.94
N GLN A 238 -2.37 -13.84 7.60
CA GLN A 238 -2.40 -12.63 6.77
C GLN A 238 -2.74 -12.98 5.32
N PRO A 239 -3.26 -12.03 4.51
CA PRO A 239 -3.40 -12.21 3.08
C PRO A 239 -2.05 -12.26 2.38
N ILE A 240 -2.04 -12.67 1.10
CA ILE A 240 -0.84 -12.64 0.24
C ILE A 240 -0.33 -11.21 0.03
N ASN A 241 -1.25 -10.26 0.09
CA ASN A 241 -1.02 -8.83 -0.03
C ASN A 241 -2.20 -8.10 0.67
N SER A 242 -1.90 -7.04 1.42
CA SER A 242 -2.95 -6.26 2.11
C SER A 242 -3.96 -5.60 1.17
N ASP A 243 -3.58 -5.36 -0.10
CA ASP A 243 -4.41 -4.65 -1.07
C ASP A 243 -5.51 -5.52 -1.70
N VAL A 244 -5.40 -6.87 -1.60
CA VAL A 244 -6.39 -7.78 -2.23
C VAL A 244 -7.66 -8.00 -1.40
N ILE A 245 -7.71 -7.45 -0.19
CA ILE A 245 -8.84 -7.57 0.73
C ILE A 245 -9.38 -6.20 1.15
N ARG A 246 -10.65 -6.18 1.56
CA ARG A 246 -11.34 -5.03 2.16
C ARG A 246 -11.94 -5.45 3.49
N TYR A 247 -11.99 -4.52 4.43
CA TYR A 247 -12.57 -4.71 5.76
C TYR A 247 -13.88 -3.92 5.87
N TYR A 248 -14.92 -4.58 6.35
CA TYR A 248 -16.23 -3.99 6.59
C TYR A 248 -16.64 -4.23 8.04
N GLU A 249 -17.25 -3.24 8.66
CA GLU A 249 -17.83 -3.42 9.99
C GLU A 249 -19.13 -4.23 9.87
N ASP A 250 -19.28 -5.27 10.69
CA ASP A 250 -20.47 -6.12 10.75
C ASP A 250 -20.99 -6.19 12.18
N ASP A 251 -22.13 -5.56 12.41
CA ASP A 251 -22.85 -5.53 13.70
C ASP A 251 -24.08 -6.45 13.70
N SER A 252 -24.31 -7.27 12.66
CA SER A 252 -25.53 -8.04 12.42
C SER A 252 -25.89 -9.05 13.51
N LEU A 253 -24.92 -9.51 14.31
CA LEU A 253 -25.13 -10.49 15.40
C LEU A 253 -25.02 -9.87 16.80
N GLY A 254 -25.11 -8.55 16.94
CA GLY A 254 -25.02 -7.87 18.24
C GLY A 254 -23.60 -7.78 18.83
N HIS A 255 -22.59 -8.17 18.06
CA HIS A 255 -21.17 -8.02 18.37
C HIS A 255 -20.48 -7.35 17.20
N ARG A 256 -19.66 -6.32 17.48
CA ARG A 256 -18.86 -5.67 16.44
C ARG A 256 -17.79 -6.63 15.94
N ARG A 257 -17.84 -6.93 14.64
CA ARG A 257 -16.89 -7.78 13.92
C ARG A 257 -16.37 -7.04 12.71
N LEU A 258 -15.21 -7.50 12.21
CA LEU A 258 -14.72 -7.10 10.90
C LEU A 258 -14.96 -8.24 9.91
N GLU A 259 -15.76 -7.97 8.91
CA GLU A 259 -15.92 -8.84 7.75
C GLU A 259 -14.78 -8.56 6.77
N VAL A 260 -14.15 -9.61 6.26
CA VAL A 260 -13.09 -9.53 5.26
C VAL A 260 -13.65 -10.02 3.93
N ARG A 261 -13.56 -9.19 2.89
CA ARG A 261 -13.98 -9.53 1.52
C ARG A 261 -12.82 -9.36 0.55
N SER A 262 -12.86 -10.06 -0.60
CA SER A 262 -12.05 -9.72 -1.75
C SER A 262 -12.30 -8.26 -2.15
N ARG A 263 -11.30 -7.60 -2.73
CA ARG A 263 -11.45 -6.22 -3.22
C ARG A 263 -12.24 -6.12 -4.53
N ILE A 264 -12.42 -7.26 -5.24
CA ILE A 264 -13.10 -7.38 -6.55
C ILE A 264 -14.54 -7.82 -6.36
#